data_ba0fdef296925631dfd68b14d7b45162
#
_entry.id   ba0fdef296925631dfd68b14d7b45162
#
_cell.length_a   1.000
_cell.length_b   1.000
_cell.length_c   1.000
_cell.angle_alpha   90.00
_cell.angle_beta   90.00
_cell.angle_gamma   90.00
#
_symmetry.space_group_name_H-M   'P 1'
#
loop_
_entity.id
_entity.type
_entity.pdbx_description
1 polymer ?
#
loop_
_entity_poly.entity_id
_entity_poly.type
_entity_poly.pdbx_seq_one_letter_code
_entity_poly.pdbx_strand_id
1 'polypeptide(L)'
;ERIDYDELQKKAEECKPKLIVAGASAYARIIDFPRLSEIAKAVGAYLMVDIAHIAGLVAAGLHPSPIPYADVVTSTTHKTLRGPRGGLILCKDAEFGKQFNKAIFPGIQGGPLMHVIAAKAVAFKEALSPAFKEYAQQVIKNAAVLADTLTADGFRIVSGGTDNHLMLVDLRSKDLTGKEAEHIL
;
A
#
# COMPACT_ATOMS: atom_id res chain seq x y z
N GLU A 1 8.35 10.98 -11.13
CA GLU A 1 7.15 10.14 -11.12
C GLU A 1 7.39 8.77 -10.44
N ARG A 2 8.65 8.40 -10.19
CA ARG A 2 9.04 7.30 -9.31
C ARG A 2 9.66 7.86 -8.05
N ILE A 3 9.64 7.09 -6.96
CA ILE A 3 10.31 7.47 -5.70
C ILE A 3 11.80 7.61 -6.00
N ASP A 4 12.36 8.77 -5.66
CA ASP A 4 13.80 9.04 -5.70
C ASP A 4 14.37 8.74 -4.30
N TYR A 5 14.98 7.58 -4.16
CA TYR A 5 15.51 7.12 -2.87
C TYR A 5 16.77 7.88 -2.44
N ASP A 6 17.53 8.44 -3.38
CA ASP A 6 18.73 9.21 -3.05
C ASP A 6 18.35 10.59 -2.54
N GLU A 7 17.36 11.24 -3.17
CA GLU A 7 16.80 12.49 -2.65
C GLU A 7 16.08 12.27 -1.31
N LEU A 8 15.39 11.13 -1.13
CA LEU A 8 14.78 10.77 0.14
C LEU A 8 15.83 10.58 1.24
N GLN A 9 16.94 9.94 0.96
CA GLN A 9 18.05 9.79 1.91
C GLN A 9 18.60 11.15 2.32
N LYS A 10 18.95 11.99 1.34
CA LYS A 10 19.45 13.34 1.58
C LYS A 10 18.49 14.15 2.46
N LYS A 11 17.21 14.11 2.14
CA LYS A 11 16.16 14.77 2.92
C LYS A 11 16.08 14.24 4.35
N ALA A 12 16.17 12.92 4.54
CA ALA A 12 16.16 12.30 5.86
C ALA A 12 17.40 12.71 6.69
N GLU A 13 18.58 12.81 6.08
CA GLU A 13 19.80 13.27 6.73
C GLU A 13 19.72 14.74 7.15
N GLU A 14 19.06 15.59 6.32
CA GLU A 14 18.83 17.01 6.61
C GLU A 14 17.85 17.21 7.78
N CYS A 15 16.67 16.57 7.73
CA CYS A 15 15.60 16.82 8.72
C CYS A 15 15.63 15.88 9.92
N LYS A 16 16.38 14.79 9.89
CA LYS A 16 16.53 13.81 10.98
C LYS A 16 15.18 13.43 11.61
N PRO A 17 14.25 12.86 10.83
CA PRO A 17 12.92 12.53 11.33
C PRO A 17 13.02 11.45 12.41
N LYS A 18 12.04 11.41 13.33
CA LYS A 18 11.89 10.31 14.27
C LYS A 18 11.14 9.12 13.67
N LEU A 19 10.35 9.37 12.64
CA LEU A 19 9.54 8.39 11.93
C LEU A 19 9.53 8.72 10.45
N ILE A 20 9.80 7.73 9.61
CA ILE A 20 9.55 7.77 8.17
C ILE A 20 8.27 6.97 7.89
N VAL A 21 7.30 7.62 7.26
CA VAL A 21 6.05 6.97 6.83
C VAL A 21 6.15 6.72 5.34
N ALA A 22 6.04 5.46 4.94
CA ALA A 22 6.04 5.02 3.55
C ALA A 22 4.73 4.34 3.20
N GLY A 23 4.44 4.24 1.91
CA GLY A 23 3.20 3.73 1.36
C GLY A 23 2.52 4.77 0.49
N ALA A 24 1.52 4.35 -0.26
CA ALA A 24 0.83 5.25 -1.18
C ALA A 24 -0.59 4.78 -1.49
N SER A 25 -1.46 5.74 -1.78
CA SER A 25 -2.82 5.48 -2.29
C SER A 25 -2.86 5.37 -3.81
N ALA A 26 -1.88 5.96 -4.51
CA ALA A 26 -1.90 6.10 -5.96
C ALA A 26 -0.48 5.99 -6.56
N TYR A 27 0.27 4.97 -6.16
CA TYR A 27 1.59 4.69 -6.70
C TYR A 27 1.57 3.36 -7.45
N ALA A 28 1.85 3.41 -8.75
CA ALA A 28 1.69 2.28 -9.65
C ALA A 28 2.92 1.36 -9.73
N ARG A 29 4.00 1.65 -9.01
CA ARG A 29 5.27 0.93 -9.11
C ARG A 29 5.61 0.18 -7.82
N ILE A 30 6.52 -0.75 -7.93
CA ILE A 30 7.08 -1.47 -6.77
C ILE A 30 7.79 -0.48 -5.84
N ILE A 31 7.57 -0.64 -4.52
CA ILE A 31 8.25 0.12 -3.46
C ILE A 31 9.40 -0.72 -2.93
N ASP A 32 10.59 -0.12 -2.87
CA ASP A 32 11.80 -0.74 -2.33
C ASP A 32 11.85 -0.56 -0.80
N PHE A 33 11.27 -1.52 -0.09
CA PHE A 33 11.25 -1.51 1.38
C PHE A 33 12.63 -1.74 2.02
N PRO A 34 13.52 -2.60 1.47
CA PRO A 34 14.92 -2.66 1.90
C PRO A 34 15.58 -1.29 1.93
N ARG A 35 15.51 -0.54 0.82
CA ARG A 35 16.14 0.78 0.72
C ARG A 35 15.55 1.79 1.71
N LEU A 36 14.25 1.78 1.90
CA LEU A 36 13.58 2.60 2.91
C LEU A 36 14.06 2.28 4.33
N SER A 37 14.24 1.00 4.65
CA SER A 37 14.76 0.56 5.94
C SER A 37 16.21 1.01 6.18
N GLU A 38 17.06 0.95 5.16
CA GLU A 38 18.44 1.44 5.22
C GLU A 38 18.47 2.94 5.53
N ILE A 39 17.65 3.73 4.82
CA ILE A 39 17.55 5.18 5.03
C ILE A 39 17.05 5.50 6.44
N ALA A 40 16.00 4.81 6.91
CA ALA A 40 15.47 5.02 8.26
C ALA A 40 16.52 4.73 9.33
N LYS A 41 17.23 3.61 9.21
CA LYS A 41 18.29 3.23 10.13
C LYS A 41 19.47 4.21 10.13
N ALA A 42 19.84 4.72 8.96
CA ALA A 42 20.96 5.67 8.83
C ALA A 42 20.75 6.97 9.63
N VAL A 43 19.48 7.38 9.81
CA VAL A 43 19.12 8.60 10.55
C VAL A 43 18.54 8.30 11.94
N GLY A 44 18.47 7.03 12.36
CA GLY A 44 17.90 6.61 13.65
C GLY A 44 16.38 6.78 13.73
N ALA A 45 15.68 6.74 12.60
CA ALA A 45 14.23 6.83 12.51
C ALA A 45 13.56 5.45 12.54
N TYR A 46 12.34 5.40 13.07
CA TYR A 46 11.44 4.27 12.84
C TYR A 46 10.91 4.30 11.41
N LEU A 47 10.64 3.11 10.85
CA LEU A 47 9.96 2.96 9.56
C LEU A 47 8.55 2.42 9.78
N MET A 48 7.54 3.20 9.42
CA MET A 48 6.16 2.77 9.31
C MET A 48 5.78 2.65 7.85
N VAL A 49 5.19 1.52 7.46
CA VAL A 49 4.72 1.29 6.07
C VAL A 49 3.23 1.02 6.05
N ASP A 50 2.48 1.85 5.34
CA ASP A 50 1.07 1.61 5.06
C ASP A 50 0.92 0.86 3.72
N ILE A 51 0.39 -0.36 3.78
CA ILE A 51 0.17 -1.20 2.61
C ILE A 51 -1.31 -1.31 2.21
N ALA A 52 -2.16 -0.45 2.70
CA ALA A 52 -3.61 -0.55 2.52
C ALA A 52 -4.03 -0.84 1.08
N HIS A 53 -3.41 -0.18 0.09
CA HIS A 53 -3.72 -0.39 -1.33
C HIS A 53 -3.16 -1.69 -1.89
N ILE A 54 -2.03 -2.16 -1.41
CA ILE A 54 -1.31 -3.32 -1.96
C ILE A 54 -1.37 -4.56 -1.06
N ALA A 55 -2.10 -4.52 0.06
CA ALA A 55 -2.09 -5.59 1.07
C ALA A 55 -2.50 -6.96 0.49
N GLY A 56 -3.46 -7.00 -0.41
CA GLY A 56 -3.84 -8.23 -1.10
C GLY A 56 -2.74 -8.78 -2.00
N LEU A 57 -2.00 -7.91 -2.68
CA LEU A 57 -0.86 -8.29 -3.52
C LEU A 57 0.32 -8.79 -2.68
N VAL A 58 0.57 -8.16 -1.53
CA VAL A 58 1.58 -8.60 -0.56
C VAL A 58 1.20 -9.97 0.01
N ALA A 59 -0.05 -10.18 0.42
CA ALA A 59 -0.57 -11.46 0.91
C ALA A 59 -0.46 -12.58 -0.13
N ALA A 60 -0.70 -12.26 -1.40
CA ALA A 60 -0.56 -13.19 -2.52
C ALA A 60 0.91 -13.45 -2.95
N GLY A 61 1.89 -12.75 -2.37
CA GLY A 61 3.30 -12.82 -2.76
C GLY A 61 3.61 -12.21 -4.12
N LEU A 62 2.80 -11.25 -4.58
CA LEU A 62 2.91 -10.58 -5.88
C LEU A 62 3.46 -9.15 -5.79
N HIS A 63 3.67 -8.66 -4.58
CA HIS A 63 4.38 -7.43 -4.26
C HIS A 63 5.32 -7.72 -3.10
N PRO A 64 6.52 -7.12 -3.04
CA PRO A 64 7.41 -7.26 -1.89
C PRO A 64 6.71 -6.94 -0.57
N SER A 65 7.05 -7.70 0.48
CA SER A 65 6.51 -7.49 1.83
C SER A 65 7.37 -6.50 2.62
N PRO A 66 6.80 -5.48 3.27
CA PRO A 66 7.54 -4.61 4.17
C PRO A 66 7.84 -5.25 5.53
N ILE A 67 7.18 -6.36 5.88
CA ILE A 67 7.27 -6.99 7.21
C ILE A 67 8.71 -7.26 7.66
N PRO A 68 9.65 -7.71 6.82
CA PRO A 68 11.03 -7.88 7.23
C PRO A 68 11.77 -6.58 7.57
N TYR A 69 11.32 -5.45 7.07
CA TYR A 69 12.06 -4.19 7.02
C TYR A 69 11.47 -3.09 7.90
N ALA A 70 10.15 -3.04 8.06
CA ALA A 70 9.46 -2.01 8.81
C ALA A 70 9.34 -2.35 10.31
N ASP A 71 9.31 -1.32 11.15
CA ASP A 71 9.00 -1.44 12.59
C ASP A 71 7.50 -1.63 12.78
N VAL A 72 6.71 -0.92 11.99
CA VAL A 72 5.24 -0.96 12.00
C VAL A 72 4.71 -1.05 10.58
N VAL A 73 3.73 -1.92 10.37
CA VAL A 73 2.98 -2.00 9.10
C VAL A 73 1.50 -1.78 9.39
N THR A 74 0.89 -0.86 8.65
CA THR A 74 -0.55 -0.62 8.72
C THR A 74 -1.23 -1.02 7.43
N SER A 75 -2.49 -1.38 7.52
CA SER A 75 -3.33 -1.70 6.36
C SER A 75 -4.80 -1.47 6.65
N THR A 76 -5.58 -1.38 5.59
CA THR A 76 -7.01 -1.64 5.61
C THR A 76 -7.29 -3.07 5.19
N THR A 77 -8.48 -3.58 5.51
CA THR A 77 -8.90 -4.94 5.11
C THR A 77 -9.84 -4.95 3.89
N HIS A 78 -10.33 -3.80 3.45
CA HIS A 78 -11.42 -3.66 2.46
C HIS A 78 -10.98 -3.19 1.06
N LYS A 79 -9.68 -3.20 0.76
CA LYS A 79 -9.16 -2.85 -0.57
C LYS A 79 -8.71 -4.14 -1.30
N THR A 80 -7.49 -4.22 -1.79
CA THR A 80 -6.98 -5.42 -2.49
C THR A 80 -7.02 -6.69 -1.65
N LEU A 81 -7.05 -6.57 -0.31
CA LEU A 81 -7.21 -7.73 0.59
C LEU A 81 -8.63 -8.33 0.56
N ARG A 82 -9.59 -7.62 -0.01
CA ARG A 82 -10.96 -8.09 -0.29
C ARG A 82 -11.74 -8.54 0.95
N GLY A 83 -11.49 -7.88 2.08
CA GLY A 83 -12.17 -8.14 3.36
C GLY A 83 -13.20 -7.09 3.75
N PRO A 84 -13.72 -7.16 4.97
CA PRO A 84 -14.65 -6.17 5.51
C PRO A 84 -13.95 -4.83 5.74
N ARG A 85 -14.73 -3.76 5.88
CA ARG A 85 -14.19 -2.45 6.23
C ARG A 85 -13.59 -2.48 7.63
N GLY A 86 -12.30 -2.16 7.72
CA GLY A 86 -11.53 -2.17 8.96
C GLY A 86 -10.06 -1.91 8.72
N GLY A 87 -9.28 -1.88 9.79
CA GLY A 87 -7.84 -1.67 9.77
C GLY A 87 -7.06 -2.79 10.45
N LEU A 88 -5.75 -2.79 10.21
CA LEU A 88 -4.75 -3.65 10.84
C LEU A 88 -3.55 -2.82 11.24
N ILE A 89 -2.93 -3.18 12.37
CA ILE A 89 -1.59 -2.73 12.75
C ILE A 89 -0.78 -3.98 13.04
N LEU A 90 0.38 -4.10 12.40
CA LEU A 90 1.29 -5.22 12.54
C LEU A 90 2.65 -4.70 12.99
N CYS A 91 3.28 -5.38 13.92
CA CYS A 91 4.65 -5.13 14.35
C CYS A 91 5.31 -6.43 14.79
N LYS A 92 6.64 -6.48 14.76
CA LYS A 92 7.40 -7.63 15.26
C LYS A 92 7.72 -7.50 16.75
N ASP A 93 7.91 -6.27 17.20
CA ASP A 93 8.27 -5.98 18.58
C ASP A 93 7.04 -6.09 19.49
N ALA A 94 7.12 -6.98 20.48
CA ALA A 94 6.04 -7.21 21.43
C ALA A 94 5.75 -5.99 22.32
N GLU A 95 6.75 -5.15 22.61
CA GLU A 95 6.55 -3.93 23.39
C GLU A 95 5.80 -2.88 22.58
N PHE A 96 6.09 -2.74 21.30
CA PHE A 96 5.25 -1.92 20.38
C PHE A 96 3.83 -2.45 20.34
N GLY A 97 3.65 -3.77 20.23
CA GLY A 97 2.33 -4.40 20.26
C GLY A 97 1.52 -4.04 21.51
N LYS A 98 2.15 -4.07 22.70
CA LYS A 98 1.50 -3.65 23.96
C LYS A 98 1.11 -2.16 23.95
N GLN A 99 2.00 -1.29 23.46
CA GLN A 99 1.74 0.14 23.36
C GLN A 99 0.60 0.43 22.40
N PHE A 100 0.58 -0.20 21.21
CA PHE A 100 -0.50 -0.05 20.24
C PHE A 100 -1.84 -0.54 20.79
N ASN A 101 -1.86 -1.71 21.42
CA ASN A 101 -3.08 -2.22 22.06
C ASN A 101 -3.64 -1.24 23.09
N LYS A 102 -2.77 -0.67 23.95
CA LYS A 102 -3.16 0.32 24.96
C LYS A 102 -3.64 1.63 24.31
N ALA A 103 -3.00 2.08 23.23
CA ALA A 103 -3.39 3.28 22.52
C ALA A 103 -4.74 3.10 21.81
N ILE A 104 -5.00 1.92 21.26
CA ILE A 104 -6.28 1.57 20.63
C ILE A 104 -7.38 1.45 21.68
N PHE A 105 -7.18 0.59 22.68
CA PHE A 105 -8.16 0.35 23.74
C PHE A 105 -7.49 0.38 25.12
N PRO A 106 -7.97 1.22 26.04
CA PRO A 106 -9.11 2.13 25.94
C PRO A 106 -8.79 3.53 25.39
N GLY A 107 -7.62 3.72 24.73
CA GLY A 107 -7.12 5.05 24.34
C GLY A 107 -8.07 5.80 23.42
N ILE A 108 -8.37 5.25 22.24
CA ILE A 108 -9.16 5.91 21.18
C ILE A 108 -10.38 5.13 20.72
N GLN A 109 -10.48 3.84 21.06
CA GLN A 109 -11.61 2.96 20.70
C GLN A 109 -12.20 2.32 21.96
N GLY A 110 -13.44 1.81 21.82
CA GLY A 110 -14.19 1.08 22.87
C GLY A 110 -14.52 -0.34 22.41
N GLY A 111 -15.78 -0.77 22.65
CA GLY A 111 -16.25 -2.09 22.32
C GLY A 111 -16.09 -2.42 20.83
N PRO A 112 -15.46 -3.56 20.47
CA PRO A 112 -15.19 -3.91 19.09
C PRO A 112 -16.43 -4.41 18.35
N LEU A 113 -16.45 -4.22 17.03
CA LEU A 113 -17.44 -4.79 16.14
C LEU A 113 -17.11 -6.26 15.84
N MET A 114 -17.65 -7.19 16.63
CA MET A 114 -17.28 -8.61 16.55
C MET A 114 -17.63 -9.25 15.20
N HIS A 115 -18.70 -8.82 14.53
CA HIS A 115 -19.03 -9.28 13.18
C HIS A 115 -17.97 -8.87 12.14
N VAL A 116 -17.35 -7.70 12.29
CA VAL A 116 -16.22 -7.28 11.44
C VAL A 116 -14.98 -8.15 11.72
N ILE A 117 -14.72 -8.46 12.99
CA ILE A 117 -13.60 -9.34 13.37
C ILE A 117 -13.79 -10.74 12.79
N ALA A 118 -14.99 -11.30 12.89
CA ALA A 118 -15.32 -12.60 12.28
C ALA A 118 -15.17 -12.57 10.74
N ALA A 119 -15.64 -11.50 10.10
CA ALA A 119 -15.48 -11.32 8.65
C ALA A 119 -14.00 -11.17 8.23
N LYS A 120 -13.15 -10.52 9.04
CA LYS A 120 -11.69 -10.48 8.81
C LYS A 120 -11.09 -11.87 8.84
N ALA A 121 -11.48 -12.74 9.78
CA ALA A 121 -10.98 -14.09 9.86
C ALA A 121 -11.31 -14.90 8.60
N VAL A 122 -12.53 -14.77 8.06
CA VAL A 122 -12.92 -15.40 6.79
C VAL A 122 -12.09 -14.85 5.64
N ALA A 123 -11.96 -13.53 5.50
CA ALA A 123 -11.19 -12.89 4.44
C ALA A 123 -9.71 -13.31 4.47
N PHE A 124 -9.11 -13.42 5.65
CA PHE A 124 -7.71 -13.87 5.78
C PHE A 124 -7.54 -15.33 5.39
N LYS A 125 -8.51 -16.18 5.72
CA LYS A 125 -8.50 -17.58 5.27
C LYS A 125 -8.61 -17.68 3.75
N GLU A 126 -9.45 -16.88 3.13
CA GLU A 126 -9.53 -16.78 1.66
C GLU A 126 -8.22 -16.29 1.04
N ALA A 127 -7.60 -15.24 1.63
CA ALA A 127 -6.34 -14.68 1.14
C ALA A 127 -5.15 -15.65 1.20
N LEU A 128 -5.21 -16.69 2.03
CA LEU A 128 -4.23 -17.78 2.11
C LEU A 128 -4.42 -18.83 1.01
N SER A 129 -5.51 -18.79 0.26
CA SER A 129 -5.83 -19.81 -0.73
C SER A 129 -5.08 -19.61 -2.05
N PRO A 130 -4.78 -20.69 -2.81
CA PRO A 130 -4.24 -20.56 -4.17
C PRO A 130 -5.16 -19.76 -5.10
N ALA A 131 -6.46 -19.90 -4.98
CA ALA A 131 -7.45 -19.16 -5.77
C ALA A 131 -7.35 -17.64 -5.57
N PHE A 132 -7.02 -17.17 -4.37
CA PHE A 132 -6.79 -15.74 -4.13
C PHE A 132 -5.54 -15.25 -4.86
N LYS A 133 -4.48 -16.06 -4.91
CA LYS A 133 -3.26 -15.72 -5.67
C LYS A 133 -3.55 -15.61 -7.15
N GLU A 134 -4.31 -16.55 -7.73
CA GLU A 134 -4.73 -16.52 -9.13
C GLU A 134 -5.57 -15.27 -9.43
N TYR A 135 -6.53 -14.94 -8.56
CA TYR A 135 -7.31 -13.71 -8.64
C TYR A 135 -6.41 -12.47 -8.64
N ALA A 136 -5.48 -12.36 -7.70
CA ALA A 136 -4.58 -11.21 -7.60
C ALA A 136 -3.65 -11.09 -8.81
N GLN A 137 -3.18 -12.22 -9.37
CA GLN A 137 -2.43 -12.24 -10.63
C GLN A 137 -3.25 -11.70 -11.80
N GLN A 138 -4.52 -12.09 -11.88
CA GLN A 138 -5.41 -11.60 -12.93
C GLN A 138 -5.66 -10.10 -12.80
N VAL A 139 -5.79 -9.58 -11.59
CA VAL A 139 -5.92 -8.12 -11.34
C VAL A 139 -4.70 -7.36 -11.90
N ILE A 140 -3.48 -7.83 -11.62
CA ILE A 140 -2.26 -7.19 -12.14
C ILE A 140 -2.21 -7.26 -13.67
N LYS A 141 -2.53 -8.41 -14.26
CA LYS A 141 -2.57 -8.57 -15.72
C LYS A 141 -3.59 -7.63 -16.37
N ASN A 142 -4.78 -7.51 -15.78
CA ASN A 142 -5.81 -6.61 -16.30
C ASN A 142 -5.35 -5.14 -16.24
N ALA A 143 -4.71 -4.74 -15.13
CA ALA A 143 -4.17 -3.39 -14.99
C ALA A 143 -3.08 -3.10 -16.04
N ALA A 144 -2.19 -4.04 -16.30
CA ALA A 144 -1.15 -3.90 -17.31
C ALA A 144 -1.75 -3.74 -18.72
N VAL A 145 -2.69 -4.63 -19.11
CA VAL A 145 -3.37 -4.56 -20.41
C VAL A 145 -4.11 -3.23 -20.58
N LEU A 146 -4.80 -2.77 -19.52
CA LEU A 146 -5.50 -1.49 -19.58
C LEU A 146 -4.52 -0.32 -19.76
N ALA A 147 -3.39 -0.31 -19.04
CA ALA A 147 -2.36 0.71 -19.19
C ALA A 147 -1.77 0.73 -20.60
N ASP A 148 -1.47 -0.45 -21.17
CA ASP A 148 -0.92 -0.59 -22.51
C ASP A 148 -1.93 -0.12 -23.58
N THR A 149 -3.21 -0.48 -23.44
CA THR A 149 -4.28 -0.06 -24.35
C THR A 149 -4.45 1.47 -24.33
N LEU A 150 -4.53 2.06 -23.14
CA LEU A 150 -4.62 3.52 -23.00
C LEU A 150 -3.39 4.22 -23.59
N THR A 151 -2.21 3.64 -23.44
CA THR A 151 -0.99 4.18 -24.05
C THR A 151 -1.05 4.11 -25.58
N ALA A 152 -1.53 3.00 -26.15
CA ALA A 152 -1.72 2.85 -27.60
C ALA A 152 -2.74 3.86 -28.15
N ASP A 153 -3.75 4.23 -27.36
CA ASP A 153 -4.75 5.25 -27.68
C ASP A 153 -4.26 6.69 -27.44
N GLY A 154 -2.98 6.85 -27.12
CA GLY A 154 -2.33 8.16 -26.96
C GLY A 154 -2.57 8.84 -25.64
N PHE A 155 -2.95 8.08 -24.60
CA PHE A 155 -2.93 8.57 -23.22
C PHE A 155 -1.55 8.38 -22.60
N ARG A 156 -1.15 9.31 -21.75
CA ARG A 156 0.08 9.22 -20.99
C ARG A 156 -0.17 8.52 -19.66
N ILE A 157 0.51 7.41 -19.42
CA ILE A 157 0.48 6.74 -18.12
C ILE A 157 1.62 7.27 -17.24
N VAL A 158 1.27 7.80 -16.07
CA VAL A 158 2.24 8.32 -15.09
C VAL A 158 3.18 7.19 -14.68
N SER A 159 4.47 7.50 -14.57
CA SER A 159 5.57 6.54 -14.35
C SER A 159 5.79 5.51 -15.48
N GLY A 160 5.12 5.65 -16.62
CA GLY A 160 5.30 4.83 -17.82
C GLY A 160 4.70 3.42 -17.70
N GLY A 161 3.63 3.22 -16.92
CA GLY A 161 2.94 1.94 -16.78
C GLY A 161 2.61 1.57 -15.33
N THR A 162 2.33 0.28 -15.09
CA THR A 162 1.98 -0.23 -13.76
C THR A 162 2.62 -1.58 -13.48
N ASP A 163 3.01 -1.79 -12.22
CA ASP A 163 3.50 -3.06 -11.68
C ASP A 163 2.48 -3.71 -10.72
N ASN A 164 1.32 -3.06 -10.51
CA ASN A 164 0.33 -3.48 -9.53
C ASN A 164 -1.12 -3.40 -10.06
N HIS A 165 -2.09 -3.11 -9.21
CA HIS A 165 -3.53 -3.13 -9.51
C HIS A 165 -4.09 -1.81 -10.03
N LEU A 166 -3.30 -0.76 -10.09
CA LEU A 166 -3.76 0.59 -10.47
C LEU A 166 -2.79 1.27 -11.42
N MET A 167 -3.26 2.32 -12.08
CA MET A 167 -2.46 3.24 -12.85
C MET A 167 -2.97 4.66 -12.66
N LEU A 168 -2.13 5.64 -12.96
CA LEU A 168 -2.51 7.04 -13.06
C LEU A 168 -2.44 7.45 -14.52
N VAL A 169 -3.53 8.02 -15.03
CA VAL A 169 -3.63 8.51 -16.40
C VAL A 169 -3.51 10.03 -16.40
N ASP A 170 -2.54 10.54 -17.15
CA ASP A 170 -2.37 11.99 -17.34
C ASP A 170 -3.28 12.47 -18.46
N LEU A 171 -4.29 13.24 -18.13
CA LEU A 171 -5.31 13.72 -19.05
C LEU A 171 -4.97 15.07 -19.70
N ARG A 172 -3.87 15.72 -19.32
CA ARG A 172 -3.49 17.03 -19.85
C ARG A 172 -3.29 17.03 -21.36
N SER A 173 -2.83 15.92 -21.93
CA SER A 173 -2.69 15.75 -23.39
C SER A 173 -4.02 15.68 -24.15
N LYS A 174 -5.13 15.57 -23.43
CA LYS A 174 -6.50 15.51 -23.97
C LYS A 174 -7.32 16.75 -23.61
N ASP A 175 -6.67 17.78 -23.03
CA ASP A 175 -7.31 19.01 -22.54
C ASP A 175 -8.47 18.75 -21.57
N LEU A 176 -8.34 17.67 -20.74
CA LEU A 176 -9.33 17.26 -19.74
C LEU A 176 -8.73 17.33 -18.35
N THR A 177 -9.57 17.70 -17.39
CA THR A 177 -9.27 17.52 -15.96
C THR A 177 -9.74 16.15 -15.48
N GLY A 178 -9.15 15.64 -14.40
CA GLY A 178 -9.62 14.40 -13.77
C GLY A 178 -11.08 14.47 -13.34
N LYS A 179 -11.55 15.64 -12.90
CA LYS A 179 -12.95 15.85 -12.50
C LYS A 179 -13.92 15.76 -13.69
N GLU A 180 -13.56 16.30 -14.84
CA GLU A 180 -14.37 16.19 -16.06
C GLU A 180 -14.44 14.74 -16.52
N ALA A 181 -13.29 14.04 -16.54
CA ALA A 181 -13.25 12.63 -16.92
C ALA A 181 -14.10 11.76 -15.98
N GLU A 182 -14.00 11.97 -14.66
CA GLU A 182 -14.82 11.27 -13.67
C GLU A 182 -16.31 11.49 -13.88
N HIS A 183 -16.70 12.68 -14.33
CA HIS A 183 -18.12 13.01 -14.60
C HIS A 183 -18.65 12.38 -15.91
N ILE A 184 -17.76 12.16 -16.87
CA ILE A 184 -18.10 11.56 -18.16
C ILE A 184 -18.25 10.04 -18.06
N LEU A 185 -17.43 9.40 -17.20
CA LEU A 185 -17.38 7.94 -16.99
C LEU A 185 -18.42 7.48 -15.96
#